data_91a9b24a1d3f7932b679eea0cad6a169
#
_entry.id   91a9b24a1d3f7932b679eea0cad6a169
#
_cell.length_a   1.000
_cell.length_b   1.000
_cell.length_c   1.000
_cell.angle_alpha   90.00
_cell.angle_beta   90.00
_cell.angle_gamma   90.00
#
_symmetry.space_group_name_H-M   'P 1'
#
loop_
_entity.id
_entity.type
_entity.pdbx_description
1 polymer ?
#
loop_
_entity_poly.entity_id
_entity_poly.type
_entity_poly.pdbx_seq_one_letter_code
_entity_poly.pdbx_strand_id
1 'polypeptide(L)'
;MSNLTNRPLRILVTGGSGFLGRAIVDELLLADSPVSVGVIIVFDIQVLEGITDPRVQYIKGDVCHPDGIASACADIDVVIHTAAIVDWGTRKPGEVYHVNFMGTQHVLDACRMNNVPLLLFTSSLDTVITGRALINIDESQPYPGKHLNMYCESKCLAEKLVMAANSATLKTMVLRPSDVWGEGDPYHIPPLI
;
A
#
# COMPACT_ATOMS: atom_id res chain seq x y z
N MET A 1 -14.66 -13.74 9.84
CA MET A 1 -14.81 -13.48 8.39
C MET A 1 -16.25 -13.47 7.87
N SER A 2 -17.24 -13.87 8.64
CA SER A 2 -18.64 -14.04 8.16
C SER A 2 -19.42 -12.75 7.88
N ASN A 3 -18.91 -11.58 8.21
CA ASN A 3 -19.65 -10.31 8.08
C ASN A 3 -19.26 -9.41 6.90
N LEU A 4 -18.17 -9.73 6.18
CA LEU A 4 -17.72 -8.91 5.05
C LEU A 4 -18.47 -9.20 3.73
N THR A 5 -19.22 -10.29 3.65
CA THR A 5 -19.83 -10.78 2.40
C THR A 5 -21.22 -10.26 2.11
N ASN A 6 -21.90 -9.59 3.06
CA ASN A 6 -23.34 -9.25 2.92
C ASN A 6 -23.65 -7.76 2.71
N ARG A 7 -22.65 -6.89 2.64
CA ARG A 7 -22.82 -5.47 2.37
C ARG A 7 -21.65 -4.91 1.56
N PRO A 8 -21.87 -3.79 0.85
CA PRO A 8 -20.77 -3.11 0.17
C PRO A 8 -19.67 -2.69 1.16
N LEU A 9 -18.42 -2.91 0.77
CA LEU A 9 -17.23 -2.65 1.62
C LEU A 9 -16.89 -1.16 1.67
N ARG A 10 -16.32 -0.76 2.79
CA ARG A 10 -15.67 0.52 2.99
C ARG A 10 -14.15 0.28 2.94
N ILE A 11 -13.51 0.83 1.92
CA ILE A 11 -12.10 0.57 1.61
C ILE A 11 -11.32 1.87 1.76
N LEU A 12 -10.21 1.82 2.51
CA LEU A 12 -9.23 2.90 2.58
C LEU A 12 -8.04 2.54 1.70
N VAL A 13 -7.69 3.42 0.76
CA VAL A 13 -6.49 3.30 -0.07
C VAL A 13 -5.53 4.42 0.31
N THR A 14 -4.42 4.09 0.98
CA THR A 14 -3.34 5.06 1.23
C THR A 14 -2.45 5.13 0.01
N GLY A 15 -2.01 6.33 -0.38
CA GLY A 15 -1.29 6.51 -1.64
C GLY A 15 -2.19 6.38 -2.87
N GLY A 16 -3.51 6.58 -2.70
CA GLY A 16 -4.50 6.35 -3.75
C GLY A 16 -4.50 7.40 -4.86
N SER A 17 -3.78 8.51 -4.71
CA SER A 17 -3.53 9.49 -5.78
C SER A 17 -2.27 9.17 -6.59
N GLY A 18 -1.43 8.24 -6.12
CA GLY A 18 -0.25 7.76 -6.83
C GLY A 18 -0.58 6.78 -7.95
N PHE A 19 0.41 6.41 -8.76
CA PHE A 19 0.25 5.58 -9.95
C PHE A 19 -0.48 4.25 -9.66
N LEU A 20 0.05 3.42 -8.77
CA LEU A 20 -0.58 2.13 -8.42
C LEU A 20 -1.89 2.30 -7.65
N GLY A 21 -1.91 3.21 -6.66
CA GLY A 21 -3.09 3.43 -5.84
C GLY A 21 -4.27 3.93 -6.66
N ARG A 22 -4.04 4.80 -7.64
CA ARG A 22 -5.04 5.29 -8.58
C ARG A 22 -5.62 4.15 -9.43
N ALA A 23 -4.77 3.30 -10.00
CA ALA A 23 -5.22 2.15 -10.78
C ALA A 23 -6.08 1.19 -9.94
N ILE A 24 -5.73 0.99 -8.66
CA ILE A 24 -6.55 0.19 -7.74
C ILE A 24 -7.91 0.85 -7.50
N VAL A 25 -7.96 2.17 -7.30
CA VAL A 25 -9.23 2.90 -7.12
C VAL A 25 -10.11 2.77 -8.37
N ASP A 26 -9.53 2.97 -9.55
CA ASP A 26 -10.25 2.86 -10.83
C ASP A 26 -10.80 1.44 -11.02
N GLU A 27 -10.03 0.39 -10.74
CA GLU A 27 -10.46 -1.02 -10.82
C GLU A 27 -11.58 -1.35 -9.83
N LEU A 28 -11.51 -0.83 -8.60
CA LEU A 28 -12.56 -1.01 -7.60
C LEU A 28 -13.89 -0.35 -7.99
N LEU A 29 -13.86 0.65 -8.87
CA LEU A 29 -15.04 1.37 -9.34
C LEU A 29 -15.73 0.70 -10.52
N LEU A 30 -15.10 -0.27 -11.20
CA LEU A 30 -15.67 -0.97 -12.34
C LEU A 30 -16.97 -1.68 -11.96
N ALA A 31 -17.92 -1.69 -12.90
CA ALA A 31 -19.23 -2.32 -12.69
C ALA A 31 -19.16 -3.85 -12.52
N ASP A 32 -18.13 -4.47 -13.09
CA ASP A 32 -17.82 -5.90 -13.02
C ASP A 32 -16.74 -6.23 -11.99
N SER A 33 -16.37 -5.27 -11.14
CA SER A 33 -15.46 -5.52 -10.02
C SER A 33 -15.96 -6.71 -9.18
N PRO A 34 -15.08 -7.69 -8.85
CA PRO A 34 -15.47 -8.83 -8.03
C PRO A 34 -15.79 -8.45 -6.59
N VAL A 35 -15.50 -7.20 -6.22
CA VAL A 35 -15.71 -6.66 -4.87
C VAL A 35 -16.84 -5.64 -4.88
N SER A 36 -17.86 -5.87 -4.06
CA SER A 36 -18.92 -4.87 -3.88
C SER A 36 -18.41 -3.72 -3.00
N VAL A 37 -18.28 -2.53 -3.60
CA VAL A 37 -17.71 -1.35 -2.94
C VAL A 37 -18.79 -0.31 -2.69
N GLY A 38 -18.95 0.09 -1.42
CA GLY A 38 -19.85 1.16 -0.99
C GLY A 38 -19.16 2.51 -0.85
N VAL A 39 -17.93 2.52 -0.30
CA VAL A 39 -17.14 3.74 -0.10
C VAL A 39 -15.66 3.41 -0.33
N ILE A 40 -14.97 4.28 -1.05
CA ILE A 40 -13.51 4.30 -1.15
C ILE A 40 -13.01 5.60 -0.54
N ILE A 41 -12.20 5.50 0.50
CA ILE A 41 -11.47 6.64 1.05
C ILE A 41 -10.05 6.62 0.46
N VAL A 42 -9.71 7.67 -0.25
CA VAL A 42 -8.35 7.91 -0.73
C VAL A 42 -7.63 8.80 0.28
N PHE A 43 -6.57 8.29 0.90
CA PHE A 43 -5.74 9.01 1.84
C PHE A 43 -4.36 9.26 1.21
N ASP A 44 -4.06 10.51 0.87
CA ASP A 44 -2.84 10.87 0.14
C ASP A 44 -2.40 12.29 0.46
N ILE A 45 -1.10 12.58 0.32
CA ILE A 45 -0.53 13.93 0.37
C ILE A 45 -0.88 14.75 -0.88
N GLN A 46 -1.10 14.07 -2.01
CA GLN A 46 -1.46 14.67 -3.29
C GLN A 46 -2.97 14.63 -3.49
N VAL A 47 -3.51 15.64 -4.14
CA VAL A 47 -4.93 15.72 -4.46
C VAL A 47 -5.29 14.62 -5.47
N LEU A 48 -6.39 13.94 -5.22
CA LEU A 48 -6.98 13.03 -6.20
C LEU A 48 -7.73 13.85 -7.25
N GLU A 49 -7.31 13.77 -8.50
CA GLU A 49 -7.96 14.47 -9.61
C GLU A 49 -8.73 13.51 -10.53
N GLY A 50 -9.74 14.02 -11.22
CA GLY A 50 -10.42 13.31 -12.31
C GLY A 50 -11.34 12.17 -11.91
N ILE A 51 -11.57 11.89 -10.62
CA ILE A 51 -12.60 10.94 -10.16
C ILE A 51 -13.82 11.73 -9.66
N THR A 52 -14.99 11.45 -10.23
CA THR A 52 -16.25 12.08 -9.85
C THR A 52 -17.27 11.10 -9.27
N ASP A 53 -16.87 9.83 -9.09
CA ASP A 53 -17.77 8.80 -8.54
C ASP A 53 -18.12 9.14 -7.07
N PRO A 54 -19.42 9.19 -6.72
CA PRO A 54 -19.87 9.58 -5.38
C PRO A 54 -19.44 8.62 -4.27
N ARG A 55 -18.98 7.41 -4.62
CA ARG A 55 -18.42 6.46 -3.65
C ARG A 55 -17.03 6.85 -3.18
N VAL A 56 -16.32 7.75 -3.90
CA VAL A 56 -14.95 8.13 -3.61
C VAL A 56 -14.91 9.39 -2.75
N GLN A 57 -14.20 9.31 -1.65
CA GLN A 57 -13.92 10.42 -0.74
C GLN A 57 -12.41 10.62 -0.64
N TYR A 58 -11.96 11.86 -0.81
CA TYR A 58 -10.55 12.20 -0.67
C TYR A 58 -10.29 12.83 0.70
N ILE A 59 -9.27 12.32 1.39
CA ILE A 59 -8.73 12.89 2.63
C ILE A 59 -7.26 13.21 2.39
N LYS A 60 -6.91 14.49 2.42
CA LYS A 60 -5.51 14.91 2.38
C LYS A 60 -4.82 14.53 3.68
N GLY A 61 -3.77 13.73 3.60
CA GLY A 61 -3.01 13.32 4.78
C GLY A 61 -1.72 12.60 4.42
N ASP A 62 -0.84 12.52 5.39
CA ASP A 62 0.46 11.86 5.30
C ASP A 62 0.50 10.70 6.30
N VAL A 63 0.87 9.50 5.83
CA VAL A 63 1.03 8.30 6.68
C VAL A 63 2.10 8.48 7.77
N CYS A 64 2.97 9.47 7.62
CA CYS A 64 3.93 9.86 8.64
C CYS A 64 3.28 10.54 9.87
N HIS A 65 2.01 10.95 9.78
CA HIS A 65 1.26 11.58 10.87
C HIS A 65 0.19 10.63 11.41
N PRO A 66 0.40 10.01 12.59
CA PRO A 66 -0.45 8.93 13.10
C PRO A 66 -1.90 9.33 13.32
N ASP A 67 -2.19 10.57 13.77
CA ASP A 67 -3.56 11.01 14.06
C ASP A 67 -4.43 11.09 12.78
N GLY A 68 -3.83 11.51 11.67
CA GLY A 68 -4.53 11.62 10.38
C GLY A 68 -4.97 10.25 9.86
N ILE A 69 -4.05 9.30 9.85
CA ILE A 69 -4.37 7.94 9.38
C ILE A 69 -5.28 7.19 10.36
N ALA A 70 -5.16 7.41 11.66
CA ALA A 70 -6.07 6.84 12.65
C ALA A 70 -7.51 7.30 12.41
N SER A 71 -7.72 8.60 12.15
CA SER A 71 -9.04 9.15 11.82
C SER A 71 -9.60 8.59 10.51
N ALA A 72 -8.75 8.40 9.48
CA ALA A 72 -9.16 7.86 8.19
C ALA A 72 -9.53 6.37 8.24
N CYS A 73 -9.04 5.61 9.23
CA CYS A 73 -9.36 4.20 9.44
C CYS A 73 -10.71 3.97 10.16
N ALA A 74 -11.45 5.02 10.53
CA ALA A 74 -12.74 4.85 11.21
C ALA A 74 -13.77 4.17 10.30
N ASP A 75 -14.42 3.11 10.79
CA ASP A 75 -15.45 2.33 10.08
C ASP A 75 -14.96 1.71 8.74
N ILE A 76 -13.68 1.39 8.61
CA ILE A 76 -13.08 0.77 7.44
C ILE A 76 -13.08 -0.75 7.57
N ASP A 77 -13.45 -1.44 6.49
CA ASP A 77 -13.41 -2.90 6.39
C ASP A 77 -12.07 -3.41 5.86
N VAL A 78 -11.47 -2.67 4.93
CA VAL A 78 -10.23 -3.06 4.26
C VAL A 78 -9.33 -1.84 4.10
N VAL A 79 -8.08 -1.97 4.51
CA VAL A 79 -7.03 -1.01 4.16
C VAL A 79 -6.16 -1.61 3.06
N ILE A 80 -6.01 -0.88 1.96
CA ILE A 80 -5.03 -1.17 0.89
C ILE A 80 -3.92 -0.13 1.02
N HIS A 81 -2.76 -0.58 1.51
CA HIS A 81 -1.63 0.31 1.81
C HIS A 81 -0.64 0.31 0.66
N THR A 82 -0.69 1.37 -0.17
CA THR A 82 0.23 1.58 -1.30
C THR A 82 1.14 2.78 -1.12
N ALA A 83 0.86 3.65 -0.13
CA ALA A 83 1.69 4.82 0.13
C ALA A 83 3.15 4.41 0.41
N ALA A 84 4.05 4.86 -0.43
CA ALA A 84 5.48 4.61 -0.31
C ALA A 84 6.29 5.62 -1.14
N ILE A 85 7.53 5.81 -0.77
CA ILE A 85 8.54 6.41 -1.64
C ILE A 85 9.24 5.27 -2.38
N VAL A 86 9.14 5.26 -3.71
CA VAL A 86 9.99 4.44 -4.58
C VAL A 86 11.26 5.23 -4.85
N ASP A 87 12.43 4.67 -4.54
CA ASP A 87 13.69 5.39 -4.65
C ASP A 87 14.84 4.48 -5.10
N TRP A 88 15.56 4.95 -6.07
CA TRP A 88 16.75 4.31 -6.63
C TRP A 88 18.07 4.87 -6.06
N GLY A 89 18.03 5.50 -4.89
CA GLY A 89 19.19 6.07 -4.22
C GLY A 89 19.37 7.58 -4.47
N THR A 90 18.30 8.29 -4.83
CA THR A 90 18.31 9.75 -5.08
C THR A 90 17.84 10.56 -3.89
N ARG A 91 17.04 9.95 -3.00
CA ARG A 91 16.50 10.60 -1.80
C ARG A 91 17.35 10.35 -0.57
N LYS A 92 17.12 11.16 0.46
CA LYS A 92 17.77 10.95 1.76
C LYS A 92 17.26 9.63 2.38
N PRO A 93 18.15 8.73 2.82
CA PRO A 93 17.76 7.45 3.38
C PRO A 93 16.75 7.55 4.54
N GLY A 94 16.89 8.54 5.41
CA GLY A 94 15.98 8.76 6.54
C GLY A 94 14.55 9.13 6.10
N GLU A 95 14.37 9.83 4.99
CA GLU A 95 13.06 10.15 4.41
C GLU A 95 12.37 8.87 3.92
N VAL A 96 13.10 8.04 3.16
CA VAL A 96 12.60 6.77 2.64
C VAL A 96 12.20 5.83 3.77
N TYR A 97 13.06 5.71 4.78
CA TYR A 97 12.77 4.90 5.97
C TYR A 97 11.53 5.40 6.72
N HIS A 98 11.43 6.72 6.90
CA HIS A 98 10.32 7.31 7.65
C HIS A 98 8.97 7.05 6.97
N VAL A 99 8.87 7.26 5.67
CA VAL A 99 7.63 7.02 4.93
C VAL A 99 7.33 5.51 4.84
N ASN A 100 8.30 4.71 4.39
CA ASN A 100 8.02 3.32 4.03
C ASN A 100 7.88 2.40 5.26
N PHE A 101 8.68 2.63 6.31
CA PHE A 101 8.64 1.80 7.51
C PHE A 101 7.78 2.42 8.62
N MET A 102 8.08 3.66 9.04
CA MET A 102 7.31 4.30 10.11
C MET A 102 5.87 4.59 9.68
N GLY A 103 5.66 5.04 8.43
CA GLY A 103 4.33 5.21 7.86
C GLY A 103 3.52 3.90 7.87
N THR A 104 4.14 2.78 7.51
CA THR A 104 3.48 1.45 7.60
C THR A 104 3.16 1.07 9.05
N GLN A 105 4.04 1.39 10.01
CA GLN A 105 3.77 1.19 11.44
C GLN A 105 2.52 1.98 11.87
N HIS A 106 2.40 3.25 11.49
CA HIS A 106 1.23 4.08 11.81
C HIS A 106 -0.05 3.52 11.20
N VAL A 107 0.00 3.03 9.95
CA VAL A 107 -1.16 2.37 9.31
C VAL A 107 -1.58 1.12 10.08
N LEU A 108 -0.63 0.29 10.51
CA LEU A 108 -0.93 -0.90 11.32
C LEU A 108 -1.56 -0.54 12.66
N ASP A 109 -1.03 0.48 13.34
CA ASP A 109 -1.55 0.92 14.62
C ASP A 109 -2.95 1.52 14.46
N ALA A 110 -3.19 2.30 13.39
CA ALA A 110 -4.51 2.81 13.02
C ALA A 110 -5.52 1.67 12.75
N CYS A 111 -5.11 0.62 12.04
CA CYS A 111 -5.94 -0.56 11.81
C CYS A 111 -6.33 -1.24 13.13
N ARG A 112 -5.39 -1.42 14.05
CA ARG A 112 -5.66 -2.03 15.37
C ARG A 112 -6.59 -1.17 16.23
N MET A 113 -6.34 0.13 16.28
CA MET A 113 -7.16 1.07 17.05
C MET A 113 -8.62 1.11 16.58
N ASN A 114 -8.84 0.99 15.28
CA ASN A 114 -10.17 1.05 14.66
C ASN A 114 -10.79 -0.33 14.40
N ASN A 115 -10.14 -1.43 14.83
CA ASN A 115 -10.59 -2.81 14.59
C ASN A 115 -10.80 -3.12 13.09
N VAL A 116 -9.97 -2.59 12.23
CA VAL A 116 -9.96 -2.92 10.79
C VAL A 116 -9.65 -4.41 10.64
N PRO A 117 -10.50 -5.22 9.99
CA PRO A 117 -10.31 -6.67 9.95
C PRO A 117 -9.29 -7.12 8.91
N LEU A 118 -8.98 -6.31 7.88
CA LEU A 118 -8.11 -6.71 6.76
C LEU A 118 -7.19 -5.57 6.32
N LEU A 119 -5.89 -5.87 6.20
CA LEU A 119 -4.88 -5.00 5.61
C LEU A 119 -4.19 -5.73 4.45
N LEU A 120 -4.23 -5.14 3.25
CA LEU A 120 -3.39 -5.50 2.12
C LEU A 120 -2.22 -4.53 2.04
N PHE A 121 -1.01 -5.06 2.05
CA PHE A 121 0.21 -4.27 1.95
C PHE A 121 0.92 -4.51 0.62
N THR A 122 1.14 -3.47 -0.12
CA THR A 122 1.98 -3.50 -1.32
C THR A 122 3.45 -3.42 -0.91
N SER A 123 4.11 -4.56 -0.89
CA SER A 123 5.56 -4.68 -0.72
C SER A 123 6.28 -4.46 -2.05
N SER A 124 7.37 -5.16 -2.28
CA SER A 124 8.12 -5.15 -3.54
C SER A 124 8.97 -6.42 -3.66
N LEU A 125 9.20 -6.87 -4.89
CA LEU A 125 10.22 -7.89 -5.18
C LEU A 125 11.61 -7.44 -4.68
N ASP A 126 11.86 -6.14 -4.62
CA ASP A 126 13.12 -5.56 -4.14
C ASP A 126 13.49 -5.92 -2.70
N THR A 127 12.53 -6.43 -1.91
CA THR A 127 12.81 -6.94 -0.56
C THR A 127 13.77 -8.11 -0.54
N VAL A 128 13.87 -8.86 -1.64
CA VAL A 128 14.71 -10.08 -1.77
C VAL A 128 15.85 -9.94 -2.79
N ILE A 129 15.97 -8.81 -3.47
CA ILE A 129 17.01 -8.58 -4.48
C ILE A 129 18.39 -8.44 -3.81
N THR A 130 19.38 -9.12 -4.42
CA THR A 130 20.78 -9.14 -3.95
C THR A 130 21.77 -8.54 -4.95
N GLY A 131 21.29 -8.06 -6.12
CA GLY A 131 22.15 -7.69 -7.25
C GLY A 131 22.64 -8.88 -8.10
N ARG A 132 22.14 -10.09 -7.81
CA ARG A 132 22.35 -11.30 -8.62
C ARG A 132 21.03 -11.69 -9.29
N ALA A 133 21.12 -12.37 -10.42
CA ALA A 133 19.91 -12.90 -11.09
C ALA A 133 19.14 -13.83 -10.13
N LEU A 134 17.84 -13.60 -10.03
CA LEU A 134 16.90 -14.45 -9.33
C LEU A 134 16.09 -15.20 -10.40
N ILE A 135 16.14 -16.53 -10.39
CA ILE A 135 15.51 -17.37 -11.42
C ILE A 135 14.51 -18.29 -10.74
N ASN A 136 13.25 -18.28 -11.23
CA ASN A 136 12.16 -19.13 -10.74
C ASN A 136 11.98 -19.04 -9.21
N ILE A 137 12.05 -17.82 -8.67
CA ILE A 137 11.81 -17.57 -7.25
C ILE A 137 10.31 -17.46 -6.96
N ASP A 138 9.95 -17.76 -5.72
CA ASP A 138 8.64 -17.53 -5.14
C ASP A 138 8.76 -16.80 -3.79
N GLU A 139 7.68 -16.71 -3.02
CA GLU A 139 7.63 -16.03 -1.74
C GLU A 139 8.50 -16.67 -0.65
N SER A 140 9.00 -17.89 -0.87
CA SER A 140 9.94 -18.54 0.04
C SER A 140 11.38 -18.02 -0.06
N GLN A 141 11.66 -17.20 -1.09
CA GLN A 141 12.97 -16.56 -1.26
C GLN A 141 13.39 -15.80 0.02
N PRO A 142 14.54 -16.15 0.63
CA PRO A 142 14.96 -15.51 1.87
C PRO A 142 15.36 -14.05 1.64
N TYR A 143 15.15 -13.23 2.67
CA TYR A 143 15.67 -11.86 2.66
C TYR A 143 17.20 -11.85 2.67
N PRO A 144 17.83 -10.92 1.96
CA PRO A 144 19.29 -10.80 1.98
C PRO A 144 19.81 -10.31 3.34
N GLY A 145 21.03 -10.71 3.68
CA GLY A 145 21.70 -10.19 4.87
C GLY A 145 22.07 -8.70 4.77
N LYS A 146 22.13 -8.16 3.54
CA LYS A 146 22.38 -6.73 3.24
C LYS A 146 21.56 -6.33 2.04
N HIS A 147 20.77 -5.28 2.17
CA HIS A 147 19.95 -4.72 1.09
C HIS A 147 20.78 -3.79 0.19
N LEU A 148 20.35 -3.62 -1.06
CA LEU A 148 21.03 -2.78 -2.05
C LEU A 148 20.96 -1.29 -1.72
N ASN A 149 19.82 -0.85 -1.21
CA ASN A 149 19.57 0.54 -0.83
C ASN A 149 18.53 0.63 0.28
N MET A 150 18.24 1.85 0.74
CA MET A 150 17.26 2.10 1.81
C MET A 150 15.82 1.75 1.39
N TYR A 151 15.48 1.86 0.10
CA TYR A 151 14.16 1.45 -0.37
C TYR A 151 13.94 -0.05 -0.14
N CYS A 152 14.86 -0.89 -0.63
CA CYS A 152 14.81 -2.35 -0.43
C CYS A 152 14.75 -2.71 1.06
N GLU A 153 15.56 -2.06 1.89
CA GLU A 153 15.61 -2.30 3.33
C GLU A 153 14.31 -1.89 4.02
N SER A 154 13.81 -0.68 3.76
CA SER A 154 12.60 -0.15 4.39
C SER A 154 11.36 -0.97 4.02
N LYS A 155 11.25 -1.41 2.76
CA LYS A 155 10.16 -2.30 2.30
C LYS A 155 10.26 -3.68 2.96
N CYS A 156 11.46 -4.24 3.11
CA CYS A 156 11.67 -5.51 3.82
C CYS A 156 11.28 -5.41 5.30
N LEU A 157 11.67 -4.33 5.98
CA LEU A 157 11.30 -4.11 7.39
C LEU A 157 9.79 -3.93 7.56
N ALA A 158 9.16 -3.15 6.69
CA ALA A 158 7.72 -2.94 6.67
C ALA A 158 6.96 -4.26 6.42
N GLU A 159 7.41 -5.07 5.47
CA GLU A 159 6.83 -6.37 5.16
C GLU A 159 6.88 -7.31 6.36
N LYS A 160 8.03 -7.43 7.01
CA LYS A 160 8.17 -8.23 8.25
C LYS A 160 7.22 -7.76 9.34
N LEU A 161 7.08 -6.45 9.49
CA LEU A 161 6.18 -5.84 10.46
C LEU A 161 4.72 -6.19 10.17
N VAL A 162 4.28 -6.10 8.91
CA VAL A 162 2.92 -6.44 8.47
C VAL A 162 2.64 -7.93 8.65
N MET A 163 3.58 -8.80 8.27
CA MET A 163 3.44 -10.24 8.47
C MET A 163 3.32 -10.61 9.95
N ALA A 164 4.12 -9.99 10.81
CA ALA A 164 4.06 -10.20 12.26
C ALA A 164 2.77 -9.66 12.91
N ALA A 165 2.09 -8.73 12.26
CA ALA A 165 0.83 -8.17 12.75
C ALA A 165 -0.39 -9.06 12.47
N ASN A 166 -0.24 -10.12 11.66
CA ASN A 166 -1.34 -11.03 11.35
C ASN A 166 -1.88 -11.71 12.62
N SER A 167 -3.17 -11.57 12.85
CA SER A 167 -3.82 -12.04 14.07
C SER A 167 -5.26 -12.50 13.81
N ALA A 168 -5.98 -12.87 14.86
CA ALA A 168 -7.40 -13.19 14.77
C ALA A 168 -8.25 -11.96 14.41
N THR A 169 -7.86 -10.77 14.87
CA THR A 169 -8.61 -9.51 14.71
C THR A 169 -8.16 -8.67 13.53
N LEU A 170 -6.91 -8.78 13.08
CA LEU A 170 -6.37 -8.11 11.90
C LEU A 170 -5.71 -9.13 10.99
N LYS A 171 -6.36 -9.45 9.87
CA LYS A 171 -5.74 -10.26 8.82
C LYS A 171 -4.86 -9.40 7.95
N THR A 172 -3.66 -9.85 7.67
CA THR A 172 -2.73 -9.14 6.78
C THR A 172 -2.39 -9.99 5.57
N MET A 173 -2.30 -9.33 4.44
CA MET A 173 -1.83 -9.89 3.17
C MET A 173 -0.72 -9.00 2.62
N VAL A 174 0.32 -9.63 2.10
CA VAL A 174 1.47 -8.94 1.50
C VAL A 174 1.56 -9.34 0.04
N LEU A 175 1.72 -8.36 -0.84
CA LEU A 175 1.97 -8.57 -2.26
C LEU A 175 3.37 -8.01 -2.59
N ARG A 176 4.17 -8.78 -3.32
CA ARG A 176 5.49 -8.38 -3.83
C ARG A 176 5.39 -8.17 -5.35
N PRO A 177 4.86 -7.04 -5.82
CA PRO A 177 4.90 -6.77 -7.25
C PRO A 177 6.36 -6.66 -7.70
N SER A 178 6.60 -7.07 -8.93
CA SER A 178 7.78 -6.73 -9.70
C SER A 178 7.60 -5.32 -10.28
N ASP A 179 8.22 -5.03 -11.41
CA ASP A 179 8.03 -3.74 -12.08
C ASP A 179 6.56 -3.52 -12.43
N VAL A 180 6.01 -2.41 -11.93
CA VAL A 180 4.64 -1.99 -12.23
C VAL A 180 4.71 -0.93 -13.33
N TRP A 181 4.05 -1.20 -14.44
CA TRP A 181 4.03 -0.32 -15.61
C TRP A 181 2.62 -0.26 -16.21
N GLY A 182 2.34 0.79 -16.96
CA GLY A 182 1.04 0.98 -17.60
C GLY A 182 0.80 2.43 -17.99
N GLU A 183 -0.44 2.76 -18.33
CA GLU A 183 -0.85 4.12 -18.65
C GLU A 183 -0.61 5.05 -17.44
N GLY A 184 0.09 6.17 -17.66
CA GLY A 184 0.44 7.11 -16.61
C GLY A 184 1.64 6.71 -15.74
N ASP A 185 2.39 5.65 -16.11
CA ASP A 185 3.62 5.24 -15.41
C ASP A 185 4.64 6.39 -15.36
N PRO A 186 5.05 6.87 -14.18
CA PRO A 186 6.00 7.96 -14.06
C PRO A 186 7.47 7.51 -14.11
N TYR A 187 7.75 6.19 -14.09
CA TYR A 187 9.09 5.65 -13.84
C TYR A 187 9.71 4.99 -15.06
N HIS A 188 8.97 4.16 -15.79
CA HIS A 188 9.51 3.29 -16.84
C HIS A 188 9.24 3.82 -18.26
N ILE A 189 8.02 4.30 -18.52
CA ILE A 189 7.60 4.75 -19.85
C ILE A 189 8.17 6.11 -20.25
N PRO A 190 8.16 7.16 -19.39
CA PRO A 190 8.63 8.50 -19.76
C PRO A 190 10.06 8.56 -20.30
N PRO A 191 11.02 7.72 -19.84
CA PRO A 191 12.36 7.68 -20.40
C PRO A 191 12.45 7.07 -21.81
N LEU A 192 11.36 6.42 -22.29
CA LEU A 192 11.32 5.73 -23.59
C LEU A 192 10.66 6.55 -24.69
N ILE A 193 10.11 7.74 -24.37
CA ILE A 193 9.48 8.68 -25.29
C ILE A 193 10.36 9.92 -25.42
#